data_3725b3df594925eb687e224ffcae56f0
#
_entry.id   3725b3df594925eb687e224ffcae56f0
#
_cell.length_a   1.000
_cell.length_b   1.000
_cell.length_c   1.000
_cell.angle_alpha   90.00
_cell.angle_beta   90.00
_cell.angle_gamma   90.00
#
_symmetry.space_group_name_H-M   'P 1'
#
loop_
_entity.id
_entity.type
_entity.pdbx_description
1 polymer ?
#
loop_
_entity_poly.entity_id
_entity_poly.type
_entity_poly.pdbx_seq_one_letter_code
_entity_poly.pdbx_strand_id
1 'polypeptide(L)'
;RWSGMSIEKGRAYFRQFGMEDRVREFDVSSATVELAALALGVEGARIAKTLSFKKDDSCILILAAGDARIDNHKFKDKFHMKAKMLAPEEVLSIVGHPVGGVCPFGINDGIDVYLDESLKRFETVFPAVGSANSAIELDLDELYKYSNAIEWIDVCKLPE
;
A
#
# COMPACT_ATOMS: atom_id res chain seq x y z
N ARG A 1 6.34 1.87 -19.72
CA ARG A 1 7.33 0.77 -19.76
C ARG A 1 7.74 0.35 -18.37
N TRP A 2 8.21 1.30 -17.58
CA TRP A 2 8.55 1.06 -16.19
C TRP A 2 7.37 0.55 -15.40
N SER A 3 6.22 1.24 -15.54
CA SER A 3 5.00 0.86 -14.84
C SER A 3 4.56 -0.53 -15.26
N GLY A 4 4.77 -0.90 -16.54
CA GLY A 4 4.44 -2.23 -17.04
C GLY A 4 5.24 -3.33 -16.34
N MET A 5 6.53 -3.08 -16.05
CA MET A 5 7.37 -4.04 -15.32
C MET A 5 6.93 -4.19 -13.88
N SER A 6 6.54 -3.11 -13.24
CA SER A 6 6.12 -3.13 -11.85
C SER A 6 4.74 -3.78 -11.66
N ILE A 7 3.80 -3.49 -12.55
CA ILE A 7 2.48 -4.14 -12.53
C ILE A 7 2.63 -5.65 -12.75
N GLU A 8 3.60 -6.05 -13.56
CA GLU A 8 3.83 -7.47 -13.80
C GLU A 8 4.32 -8.19 -12.55
N LYS A 9 5.11 -7.54 -11.71
CA LYS A 9 5.48 -8.11 -10.40
C LYS A 9 4.24 -8.36 -9.55
N GLY A 10 3.32 -7.41 -9.50
CA GLY A 10 2.07 -7.55 -8.76
C GLY A 10 1.19 -8.63 -9.34
N ARG A 11 1.04 -8.67 -10.66
CA ARG A 11 0.26 -9.71 -11.33
C ARG A 11 0.84 -11.09 -11.09
N ALA A 12 2.16 -11.25 -11.21
CA ALA A 12 2.84 -12.52 -10.98
C ALA A 12 2.64 -12.97 -9.53
N TYR A 13 2.67 -12.03 -8.59
CA TYR A 13 2.44 -12.33 -7.19
C TYR A 13 1.04 -12.94 -6.99
N PHE A 14 0.00 -12.31 -7.53
CA PHE A 14 -1.37 -12.82 -7.39
C PHE A 14 -1.65 -14.04 -8.24
N ARG A 15 -0.93 -14.20 -9.36
CA ARG A 15 -1.08 -15.37 -10.23
C ARG A 15 -0.81 -16.67 -9.48
N GLN A 16 0.17 -16.68 -8.59
CA GLN A 16 0.51 -17.89 -7.84
C GLN A 16 -0.62 -18.33 -6.89
N PHE A 17 -1.57 -17.45 -6.60
CA PHE A 17 -2.73 -17.74 -5.76
C PHE A 17 -4.02 -17.86 -6.56
N GLY A 18 -3.94 -17.84 -7.89
CA GLY A 18 -5.13 -17.90 -8.74
C GLY A 18 -5.96 -16.64 -8.72
N MET A 19 -5.37 -15.50 -8.37
CA MET A 19 -6.09 -14.24 -8.17
C MET A 19 -5.75 -13.17 -9.20
N GLU A 20 -4.98 -13.49 -10.22
CA GLU A 20 -4.56 -12.51 -11.21
C GLU A 20 -5.75 -11.79 -11.87
N ASP A 21 -6.85 -12.52 -12.10
CA ASP A 21 -8.05 -11.96 -12.71
C ASP A 21 -8.70 -10.85 -11.90
N ARG A 22 -8.38 -10.74 -10.61
CA ARG A 22 -8.92 -9.71 -9.73
C ARG A 22 -8.14 -8.41 -9.82
N VAL A 23 -6.97 -8.43 -10.43
CA VAL A 23 -6.16 -7.22 -10.64
C VAL A 23 -6.81 -6.37 -11.71
N ARG A 24 -7.06 -5.10 -11.41
CA ARG A 24 -7.69 -4.14 -12.32
C ARG A 24 -6.66 -3.14 -12.80
N GLU A 25 -6.64 -2.90 -14.11
CA GLU A 25 -5.85 -1.83 -14.71
C GLU A 25 -6.79 -0.79 -15.30
N PHE A 26 -6.40 0.47 -15.21
CA PHE A 26 -7.21 1.60 -15.67
C PHE A 26 -6.53 2.30 -16.84
N ASP A 27 -7.34 2.95 -17.68
CA ASP A 27 -6.84 3.81 -18.77
C ASP A 27 -6.40 5.18 -18.24
N VAL A 28 -6.66 5.45 -16.97
CA VAL A 28 -6.34 6.72 -16.31
C VAL A 28 -5.45 6.46 -15.10
N SER A 29 -4.78 7.51 -14.63
CA SER A 29 -3.91 7.40 -13.45
C SER A 29 -4.72 7.12 -12.18
N SER A 30 -4.15 6.27 -11.31
CA SER A 30 -4.64 6.06 -9.94
C SER A 30 -3.49 6.30 -8.94
N ALA A 31 -2.59 7.21 -9.28
CA ALA A 31 -1.36 7.45 -8.50
C ALA A 31 -1.60 8.12 -7.16
N THR A 32 -2.74 8.80 -6.98
CA THR A 32 -3.11 9.42 -5.71
C THR A 32 -4.40 8.79 -5.20
N VAL A 33 -4.70 8.99 -3.90
CA VAL A 33 -5.94 8.49 -3.30
C VAL A 33 -7.15 9.01 -4.08
N GLU A 34 -7.17 10.31 -4.43
CA GLU A 34 -8.28 10.93 -5.14
C GLU A 34 -8.46 10.33 -6.54
N LEU A 35 -7.37 10.17 -7.26
CA LEU A 35 -7.42 9.59 -8.61
C LEU A 35 -7.83 8.11 -8.57
N ALA A 36 -7.33 7.35 -7.60
CA ALA A 36 -7.71 5.95 -7.45
C ALA A 36 -9.18 5.82 -7.12
N ALA A 37 -9.68 6.64 -6.20
CA ALA A 37 -11.09 6.63 -5.82
C ALA A 37 -11.98 6.95 -7.02
N LEU A 38 -11.58 7.93 -7.82
CA LEU A 38 -12.31 8.31 -9.02
C LEU A 38 -12.33 7.18 -10.05
N ALA A 39 -11.17 6.56 -10.30
CA ALA A 39 -11.06 5.46 -11.27
C ALA A 39 -11.91 4.26 -10.87
N LEU A 40 -12.01 3.99 -9.58
CA LEU A 40 -12.75 2.84 -9.04
C LEU A 40 -14.22 3.15 -8.79
N GLY A 41 -14.59 4.43 -8.68
CA GLY A 41 -15.96 4.81 -8.33
C GLY A 41 -16.29 4.54 -6.87
N VAL A 42 -15.31 4.69 -5.97
CA VAL A 42 -15.46 4.46 -4.53
C VAL A 42 -15.04 5.69 -3.75
N GLU A 43 -15.39 5.74 -2.46
CA GLU A 43 -14.90 6.83 -1.61
C GLU A 43 -13.40 6.67 -1.32
N GLY A 44 -12.70 7.79 -1.17
CA GLY A 44 -11.26 7.79 -0.97
C GLY A 44 -10.79 7.02 0.26
N ALA A 45 -11.62 6.99 1.31
CA ALA A 45 -11.28 6.27 2.53
C ALA A 45 -11.05 4.78 2.30
N ARG A 46 -11.65 4.18 1.27
CA ARG A 46 -11.52 2.76 0.97
C ARG A 46 -10.24 2.42 0.19
N ILE A 47 -9.50 3.40 -0.25
CA ILE A 47 -8.19 3.17 -0.85
C ILE A 47 -7.24 2.77 0.27
N ALA A 48 -6.52 1.68 0.08
CA ALA A 48 -5.48 1.25 1.02
C ALA A 48 -4.15 1.77 0.49
N LYS A 49 -3.75 2.95 0.95
CA LYS A 49 -2.49 3.56 0.50
C LYS A 49 -1.33 2.92 1.24
N THR A 50 -0.23 2.72 0.55
CA THR A 50 0.99 2.15 1.10
C THR A 50 2.01 3.25 1.32
N LEU A 51 2.41 3.44 2.57
CA LEU A 51 3.39 4.44 2.99
C LEU A 51 4.69 3.73 3.35
N SER A 52 5.82 4.28 2.90
CA SER A 52 7.13 3.69 3.17
C SER A 52 7.94 4.61 4.06
N PHE A 53 8.51 4.04 5.13
CA PHE A 53 9.29 4.81 6.10
C PHE A 53 10.66 4.17 6.28
N LYS A 54 11.68 4.99 6.40
CA LYS A 54 13.05 4.51 6.63
C LYS A 54 13.14 3.73 7.92
N LYS A 55 13.88 2.64 7.87
CA LYS A 55 14.28 1.88 9.05
C LYS A 55 15.63 1.23 8.75
N ASP A 56 16.68 1.70 9.45
CA ASP A 56 18.06 1.24 9.24
C ASP A 56 18.43 1.40 7.75
N ASP A 57 18.92 0.36 7.09
CA ASP A 57 19.30 0.40 5.68
C ASP A 57 18.16 0.02 4.75
N SER A 58 16.95 -0.16 5.29
CA SER A 58 15.80 -0.60 4.52
C SER A 58 14.59 0.30 4.82
N CYS A 59 13.40 -0.29 4.89
CA CYS A 59 12.18 0.44 5.19
C CYS A 59 11.14 -0.49 5.82
N ILE A 60 10.08 0.11 6.32
CA ILE A 60 8.83 -0.59 6.65
C ILE A 60 7.74 -0.02 5.76
N LEU A 61 6.72 -0.83 5.50
CA LEU A 61 5.53 -0.38 4.80
C LEU A 61 4.35 -0.39 5.76
N ILE A 62 3.55 0.67 5.70
CA ILE A 62 2.31 0.76 6.47
C ILE A 62 1.18 1.04 5.50
N LEU A 63 0.17 0.17 5.48
CA LEU A 63 -1.02 0.39 4.72
C LEU A 63 -2.06 1.08 5.59
N ALA A 64 -2.63 2.16 5.10
CA ALA A 64 -3.60 2.97 5.83
C ALA A 64 -4.74 3.38 4.91
N ALA A 65 -5.89 3.68 5.51
CA ALA A 65 -7.03 4.17 4.74
C ALA A 65 -6.70 5.50 4.08
N GLY A 66 -7.30 5.75 2.91
CA GLY A 66 -6.98 6.92 2.11
C GLY A 66 -7.20 8.25 2.81
N ASP A 67 -8.13 8.33 3.74
CA ASP A 67 -8.41 9.54 4.52
C ASP A 67 -7.61 9.64 5.82
N ALA A 68 -6.87 8.61 6.19
CA ALA A 68 -6.08 8.60 7.42
C ALA A 68 -4.72 9.28 7.18
N ARG A 69 -4.17 9.85 8.23
CA ARG A 69 -2.84 10.47 8.19
C ARG A 69 -2.01 9.92 9.34
N ILE A 70 -0.70 9.81 9.13
CA ILE A 70 0.20 9.37 10.19
C ILE A 70 0.12 10.37 11.35
N ASP A 71 -0.09 9.84 12.55
CA ASP A 71 0.04 10.58 13.79
C ASP A 71 1.46 10.38 14.29
N ASN A 72 2.25 11.43 14.27
CA ASN A 72 3.68 11.34 14.58
C ASN A 72 3.95 10.82 15.99
N HIS A 73 3.10 11.16 16.93
CA HIS A 73 3.24 10.70 18.31
C HIS A 73 3.01 9.18 18.41
N LYS A 74 1.92 8.70 17.82
CA LYS A 74 1.62 7.27 17.79
C LYS A 74 2.70 6.49 17.07
N PHE A 75 3.19 7.02 15.95
CA PHE A 75 4.26 6.37 15.19
C PHE A 75 5.52 6.22 16.04
N LYS A 76 5.93 7.31 16.71
CA LYS A 76 7.12 7.28 17.56
C LYS A 76 6.96 6.32 18.73
N ASP A 77 5.77 6.29 19.34
CA ASP A 77 5.49 5.36 20.43
C ASP A 77 5.61 3.91 19.97
N LYS A 78 5.15 3.60 18.76
CA LYS A 78 5.17 2.23 18.24
C LYS A 78 6.56 1.82 17.79
N PHE A 79 7.27 2.68 17.05
CA PHE A 79 8.51 2.31 16.38
C PHE A 79 9.77 2.86 17.05
N HIS A 80 9.61 3.72 18.05
CA HIS A 80 10.74 4.32 18.80
C HIS A 80 11.69 5.11 17.90
N MET A 81 11.13 5.72 16.84
CA MET A 81 11.86 6.56 15.89
C MET A 81 10.88 7.54 15.26
N LYS A 82 11.39 8.61 14.67
CA LYS A 82 10.56 9.56 13.94
C LYS A 82 10.16 8.95 12.58
N ALA A 83 8.95 9.26 12.14
CA ALA A 83 8.50 8.87 10.80
C ALA A 83 9.28 9.67 9.75
N LYS A 84 9.98 8.97 8.88
CA LYS A 84 10.72 9.59 7.78
C LYS A 84 10.48 8.78 6.52
N MET A 85 9.75 9.35 5.57
CA MET A 85 9.42 8.66 4.33
C MET A 85 10.66 8.51 3.44
N LEU A 86 10.66 7.45 2.65
CA LEU A 86 11.68 7.25 1.64
C LEU A 86 11.55 8.29 0.52
N ALA A 87 12.68 8.70 -0.05
CA ALA A 87 12.68 9.50 -1.28
C ALA A 87 12.20 8.62 -2.45
N PRO A 88 11.65 9.22 -3.51
CA PRO A 88 11.13 8.44 -4.66
C PRO A 88 12.11 7.41 -5.22
N GLU A 89 13.38 7.78 -5.39
CA GLU A 89 14.39 6.87 -5.92
C GLU A 89 14.70 5.74 -4.94
N GLU A 90 14.61 5.98 -3.63
CA GLU A 90 14.78 4.94 -2.62
C GLU A 90 13.61 3.95 -2.62
N VAL A 91 12.39 4.45 -2.86
CA VAL A 91 11.21 3.59 -2.94
C VAL A 91 11.40 2.54 -4.03
N LEU A 92 11.79 2.98 -5.22
CA LEU A 92 11.98 2.06 -6.33
C LEU A 92 13.08 1.03 -6.05
N SER A 93 14.22 1.48 -5.53
CA SER A 93 15.36 0.57 -5.32
C SER A 93 15.15 -0.36 -4.14
N ILE A 94 14.56 0.10 -3.05
CA ILE A 94 14.40 -0.71 -1.83
C ILE A 94 13.15 -1.60 -1.92
N VAL A 95 12.02 -1.03 -2.31
CA VAL A 95 10.74 -1.76 -2.34
C VAL A 95 10.56 -2.55 -3.63
N GLY A 96 10.95 -1.97 -4.77
CA GLY A 96 10.80 -2.61 -6.08
C GLY A 96 9.59 -2.11 -6.87
N HIS A 97 8.87 -1.11 -6.37
CA HIS A 97 7.75 -0.47 -7.06
C HIS A 97 7.96 1.03 -7.11
N PRO A 98 7.52 1.72 -8.17
CA PRO A 98 7.67 3.17 -8.26
C PRO A 98 6.65 3.88 -7.37
N VAL A 99 6.94 5.12 -7.03
CA VAL A 99 5.98 6.01 -6.36
C VAL A 99 4.72 6.09 -7.21
N GLY A 100 3.56 6.04 -6.56
CA GLY A 100 2.26 5.99 -7.23
C GLY A 100 1.75 4.58 -7.43
N GLY A 101 2.65 3.58 -7.45
CA GLY A 101 2.28 2.18 -7.57
C GLY A 101 2.75 1.32 -6.41
N VAL A 102 3.31 1.95 -5.37
CA VAL A 102 3.82 1.23 -4.20
C VAL A 102 2.72 0.40 -3.57
N CYS A 103 3.04 -0.87 -3.30
CA CYS A 103 2.14 -1.83 -2.69
C CYS A 103 2.98 -2.90 -1.99
N PRO A 104 2.36 -3.74 -1.15
CA PRO A 104 3.12 -4.81 -0.47
C PRO A 104 3.28 -6.09 -1.28
N PHE A 105 2.82 -6.11 -2.53
CA PHE A 105 2.77 -7.33 -3.35
C PHE A 105 3.94 -7.41 -4.31
N GLY A 106 4.68 -8.51 -4.28
CA GLY A 106 5.83 -8.69 -5.17
C GLY A 106 6.99 -7.75 -4.84
N ILE A 107 7.18 -7.45 -3.56
CA ILE A 107 8.24 -6.55 -3.09
C ILE A 107 9.54 -7.30 -2.82
N ASN A 108 10.63 -6.54 -2.70
CA ASN A 108 11.92 -7.09 -2.33
C ASN A 108 11.87 -7.66 -0.89
N ASP A 109 12.77 -8.58 -0.61
CA ASP A 109 12.83 -9.24 0.71
C ASP A 109 13.28 -8.30 1.82
N GLY A 110 12.94 -8.68 3.06
CA GLY A 110 13.44 -8.00 4.25
C GLY A 110 12.67 -6.76 4.66
N ILE A 111 11.48 -6.55 4.08
CA ILE A 111 10.64 -5.40 4.41
C ILE A 111 9.46 -5.86 5.26
N ASP A 112 9.32 -5.27 6.44
CA ASP A 112 8.19 -5.55 7.32
C ASP A 112 6.98 -4.72 6.88
N VAL A 113 5.81 -5.36 6.86
CA VAL A 113 4.55 -4.74 6.46
C VAL A 113 3.59 -4.71 7.63
N TYR A 114 2.97 -3.56 7.85
CA TYR A 114 1.98 -3.35 8.89
C TYR A 114 0.68 -2.83 8.29
N LEU A 115 -0.45 -3.18 8.89
CA LEU A 115 -1.76 -2.65 8.51
C LEU A 115 -2.28 -1.76 9.61
N ASP A 116 -2.73 -0.55 9.25
CA ASP A 116 -3.27 0.38 10.23
C ASP A 116 -4.75 0.12 10.50
N GLU A 117 -5.15 0.32 11.74
CA GLU A 117 -6.53 0.11 12.21
C GLU A 117 -7.57 0.92 11.43
N SER A 118 -7.16 2.02 10.79
CA SER A 118 -8.07 2.84 9.99
C SER A 118 -8.77 2.05 8.89
N LEU A 119 -8.14 0.98 8.39
CA LEU A 119 -8.70 0.12 7.35
C LEU A 119 -9.87 -0.74 7.87
N LYS A 120 -9.96 -0.95 9.17
CA LYS A 120 -10.97 -1.85 9.76
C LYS A 120 -12.39 -1.30 9.72
N ARG A 121 -12.57 -0.06 9.26
CA ARG A 121 -13.89 0.52 9.06
C ARG A 121 -14.64 -0.08 7.86
N PHE A 122 -13.94 -0.82 6.99
CA PHE A 122 -14.49 -1.29 5.71
C PHE A 122 -14.39 -2.80 5.59
N GLU A 123 -15.33 -3.42 4.87
CA GLU A 123 -15.27 -4.85 4.56
C GLU A 123 -14.20 -5.15 3.53
N THR A 124 -14.07 -4.28 2.52
CA THR A 124 -13.05 -4.41 1.48
C THR A 124 -12.37 -3.07 1.24
N VAL A 125 -11.11 -3.15 0.83
CA VAL A 125 -10.28 -1.99 0.52
C VAL A 125 -9.53 -2.23 -0.79
N PHE A 126 -8.94 -1.16 -1.35
CA PHE A 126 -8.35 -1.18 -2.68
C PHE A 126 -6.89 -0.72 -2.65
N PRO A 127 -5.93 -1.64 -2.46
CA PRO A 127 -4.51 -1.31 -2.65
C PRO A 127 -4.14 -1.30 -4.12
N ALA A 128 -3.09 -0.55 -4.47
CA ALA A 128 -2.46 -0.61 -5.79
C ALA A 128 -1.77 -1.96 -5.98
N VAL A 129 -1.41 -2.28 -7.23
CA VAL A 129 -0.75 -3.54 -7.57
C VAL A 129 0.54 -3.29 -8.36
N GLY A 130 1.30 -2.28 -7.95
CA GLY A 130 2.64 -2.04 -8.50
C GLY A 130 2.72 -1.02 -9.62
N SER A 131 1.61 -0.40 -10.01
CA SER A 131 1.63 0.65 -11.02
C SER A 131 0.72 1.80 -10.64
N ALA A 132 0.88 2.92 -11.32
CA ALA A 132 0.09 4.13 -11.09
C ALA A 132 -1.29 4.08 -11.75
N ASN A 133 -1.74 2.91 -12.21
CA ASN A 133 -3.05 2.72 -12.85
C ASN A 133 -3.63 1.34 -12.54
N SER A 134 -3.42 0.85 -11.32
CA SER A 134 -3.89 -0.49 -10.95
C SER A 134 -4.45 -0.50 -9.54
N ALA A 135 -5.29 -1.50 -9.28
CA ALA A 135 -5.82 -1.79 -7.95
C ALA A 135 -6.35 -3.22 -7.90
N ILE A 136 -6.53 -3.71 -6.68
CA ILE A 136 -7.22 -4.97 -6.44
C ILE A 136 -8.14 -4.76 -5.23
N GLU A 137 -9.32 -5.35 -5.28
CA GLU A 137 -10.23 -5.33 -4.14
C GLU A 137 -9.97 -6.54 -3.26
N LEU A 138 -9.66 -6.31 -1.99
CA LEU A 138 -9.39 -7.36 -1.02
C LEU A 138 -10.19 -7.12 0.25
N ASP A 139 -10.71 -8.19 0.87
CA ASP A 139 -11.22 -8.08 2.21
C ASP A 139 -10.04 -8.01 3.19
N LEU A 140 -10.32 -7.73 4.47
CA LEU A 140 -9.26 -7.49 5.44
C LEU A 140 -8.41 -8.74 5.71
N ASP A 141 -9.01 -9.92 5.71
CA ASP A 141 -8.27 -11.16 5.89
C ASP A 141 -7.34 -11.42 4.71
N GLU A 142 -7.83 -11.19 3.48
CA GLU A 142 -7.02 -11.31 2.28
C GLU A 142 -5.88 -10.29 2.29
N LEU A 143 -6.17 -9.06 2.67
CA LEU A 143 -5.15 -8.02 2.76
C LEU A 143 -4.05 -8.43 3.73
N TYR A 144 -4.43 -8.89 4.93
CA TYR A 144 -3.47 -9.33 5.93
C TYR A 144 -2.60 -10.48 5.41
N LYS A 145 -3.24 -11.48 4.80
CA LYS A 145 -2.56 -12.66 4.29
C LYS A 145 -1.60 -12.33 3.14
N TYR A 146 -2.11 -11.65 2.10
CA TYR A 146 -1.34 -11.45 0.88
C TYR A 146 -0.33 -10.31 0.96
N SER A 147 -0.50 -9.39 1.91
CA SER A 147 0.51 -8.38 2.19
C SER A 147 1.65 -8.92 3.05
N ASN A 148 1.51 -10.13 3.58
CA ASN A 148 2.44 -10.68 4.55
C ASN A 148 2.61 -9.77 5.76
N ALA A 149 1.50 -9.16 6.20
CA ALA A 149 1.53 -8.22 7.32
C ALA A 149 1.97 -8.91 8.60
N ILE A 150 2.76 -8.18 9.39
CA ILE A 150 3.22 -8.67 10.68
C ILE A 150 2.12 -8.53 11.72
N GLU A 151 1.45 -7.37 11.73
CA GLU A 151 0.40 -7.10 12.71
C GLU A 151 -0.43 -5.89 12.31
N TRP A 152 -1.59 -5.75 12.93
CA TRP A 152 -2.39 -4.52 12.89
C TRP A 152 -1.82 -3.55 13.90
N ILE A 153 -1.72 -2.27 13.52
CA ILE A 153 -1.19 -1.22 14.39
C ILE A 153 -2.11 0.00 14.37
N ASP A 154 -1.92 0.89 15.34
CA ASP A 154 -2.67 2.15 15.41
C ASP A 154 -1.67 3.30 15.41
N VAL A 155 -1.37 3.83 14.23
CA VAL A 155 -0.39 4.92 14.06
C VAL A 155 -0.96 6.10 13.27
N CYS A 156 -2.26 6.09 13.01
CA CYS A 156 -2.89 7.14 12.22
C CYS A 156 -3.93 7.90 13.02
N LYS A 157 -4.30 9.05 12.48
CA LYS A 157 -5.47 9.83 12.94
C LYS A 157 -6.41 10.00 11.75
N LEU A 158 -7.70 10.03 12.05
CA LEU A 158 -8.74 10.21 11.05
C LEU A 158 -9.17 11.68 11.01
N PRO A 159 -9.76 12.14 9.88
CA PRO A 159 -10.30 13.50 9.82
C PRO A 159 -11.43 13.64 10.84
N GLU A 160 -11.55 14.83 11.38
CA GLU A 160 -12.60 15.17 12.36
C GLU A 160 -13.96 15.38 11.70
#